data_33ef63cb9f51ed8d3088a6c5ce5087e1
#
_entry.id   33ef63cb9f51ed8d3088a6c5ce5087e1
#
_cell.length_a   1.000
_cell.length_b   1.000
_cell.length_c   1.000
_cell.angle_alpha   90.00
_cell.angle_beta   90.00
_cell.angle_gamma   90.00
#
_symmetry.space_group_name_H-M   'P 1'
#
loop_
_entity.id
_entity.type
_entity.pdbx_description
1 polymer ?
#
loop_
_entity_poly.entity_id
_entity_poly.type
_entity_poly.pdbx_seq_one_letter_code
_entity_poly.pdbx_strand_id
1 'polypeptide(L)'
;MSDDPSPTLVWFRRDLRLRDNPALREAVDSGCSVVPLYILDETADGRPLGGASKWWLEKSLKALGEDLKQAGAPLILRRGPAEAVLREVLKETGARRVFMNRRFEPAAFDADKDIAHALEDEDIQCRGFNASLLARPGSITTQSGGAYKVFTPFYRALVEQLGDPIERPAPRDIRGLNGVDTEALADWGLYDGRPDWAAGFDADAVGEAAAALRLRHFIDKDLKDYGTCRDRPGIAGTSRLSPALHWGEISPWRVWTEVANAVTDGTVTAKQADAFQREIGW
;
A
#
# COMPACT_ATOMS: atom_id res chain seq x y z
N MET A 1 23.97 10.96 7.18
CA MET A 1 23.63 10.23 5.94
C MET A 1 24.91 9.57 5.49
N SER A 2 24.96 8.25 5.38
CA SER A 2 26.15 7.55 4.89
C SER A 2 26.27 7.78 3.39
N ASP A 3 27.45 8.20 2.91
CA ASP A 3 27.78 8.38 1.48
C ASP A 3 27.93 7.03 0.73
N ASP A 4 27.17 6.01 1.12
CA ASP A 4 27.21 4.72 0.47
C ASP A 4 26.35 4.75 -0.80
N PRO A 5 26.95 4.69 -2.01
CA PRO A 5 26.25 4.75 -3.30
C PRO A 5 25.49 3.46 -3.65
N SER A 6 25.51 2.45 -2.77
CA SER A 6 24.84 1.18 -3.04
C SER A 6 23.35 1.35 -3.29
N PRO A 7 22.75 0.54 -4.17
CA PRO A 7 21.33 0.58 -4.44
C PRO A 7 20.48 0.32 -3.19
N THR A 8 19.24 0.75 -3.22
CA THR A 8 18.23 0.48 -2.17
C THR A 8 17.14 -0.39 -2.77
N LEU A 9 16.89 -1.56 -2.16
CA LEU A 9 15.72 -2.36 -2.49
C LEU A 9 14.49 -1.74 -1.83
N VAL A 10 13.41 -1.60 -2.60
CA VAL A 10 12.08 -1.27 -2.08
C VAL A 10 11.21 -2.51 -2.25
N TRP A 11 10.97 -3.20 -1.13
CA TRP A 11 10.20 -4.44 -1.13
C TRP A 11 8.71 -4.16 -0.99
N PHE A 12 7.99 -4.22 -2.12
CA PHE A 12 6.54 -4.07 -2.21
C PHE A 12 5.81 -5.34 -1.77
N ARG A 13 4.66 -5.17 -1.08
CA ARG A 13 3.73 -6.25 -0.70
C ARG A 13 2.28 -5.82 -0.92
N ARG A 14 1.60 -5.28 0.13
CA ARG A 14 0.25 -4.72 0.08
C ARG A 14 0.29 -3.19 0.07
N ASP A 15 1.10 -2.64 -0.77
CA ASP A 15 1.37 -1.20 -0.93
C ASP A 15 1.66 -0.86 -2.40
N LEU A 16 0.84 -1.44 -3.30
CA LEU A 16 1.06 -1.45 -4.75
C LEU A 16 0.71 -0.10 -5.39
N ARG A 17 1.47 0.95 -5.01
CA ARG A 17 1.31 2.33 -5.47
C ARG A 17 2.62 3.10 -5.40
N LEU A 18 2.69 4.22 -6.12
CA LEU A 18 3.80 5.17 -6.05
C LEU A 18 3.48 6.35 -5.11
N ARG A 19 2.26 6.91 -5.21
CA ARG A 19 1.85 8.05 -4.40
C ARG A 19 1.63 7.65 -2.95
N ASP A 20 2.08 8.51 -2.01
CA ASP A 20 1.99 8.25 -0.56
C ASP A 20 2.57 6.88 -0.17
N ASN A 21 3.71 6.52 -0.79
CA ASN A 21 4.50 5.33 -0.45
C ASN A 21 5.78 5.76 0.26
N PRO A 22 5.83 5.74 1.61
CA PRO A 22 6.97 6.27 2.35
C PRO A 22 8.25 5.47 2.15
N ALA A 23 8.19 4.16 1.96
CA ALA A 23 9.38 3.35 1.67
C ALA A 23 10.01 3.75 0.33
N LEU A 24 9.18 3.90 -0.71
CA LEU A 24 9.64 4.35 -2.03
C LEU A 24 10.18 5.78 -1.97
N ARG A 25 9.48 6.68 -1.29
CA ARG A 25 9.91 8.07 -1.14
C ARG A 25 11.28 8.18 -0.46
N GLU A 26 11.47 7.49 0.66
CA GLU A 26 12.75 7.48 1.38
C GLU A 26 13.89 6.91 0.53
N ALA A 27 13.61 5.86 -0.26
CA ALA A 27 14.60 5.31 -1.19
C ALA A 27 15.01 6.31 -2.26
N VAL A 28 14.06 7.03 -2.84
CA VAL A 28 14.32 8.06 -3.86
C VAL A 28 15.06 9.25 -3.26
N ASP A 29 14.63 9.72 -2.09
CA ASP A 29 15.24 10.89 -1.40
C ASP A 29 16.67 10.57 -0.92
N SER A 30 17.06 9.31 -0.80
CA SER A 30 18.45 8.92 -0.52
C SER A 30 19.43 9.25 -1.65
N GLY A 31 18.94 9.52 -2.87
CA GLY A 31 19.74 9.82 -4.06
C GLY A 31 20.43 8.61 -4.69
N CYS A 32 20.24 7.40 -4.15
CA CYS A 32 20.80 6.16 -4.67
C CYS A 32 19.89 5.50 -5.71
N SER A 33 20.43 4.51 -6.43
CA SER A 33 19.61 3.70 -7.34
C SER A 33 18.56 2.91 -6.55
N VAL A 34 17.36 2.83 -7.08
CA VAL A 34 16.22 2.13 -6.47
C VAL A 34 15.93 0.85 -7.24
N VAL A 35 15.75 -0.24 -6.52
CA VAL A 35 15.34 -1.54 -7.07
C VAL A 35 13.97 -1.89 -6.48
N PRO A 36 12.86 -1.58 -7.19
CA PRO A 36 11.53 -2.00 -6.77
C PRO A 36 11.40 -3.51 -6.94
N LEU A 37 11.06 -4.21 -5.86
CA LEU A 37 10.97 -5.67 -5.81
C LEU A 37 9.61 -6.10 -5.28
N TYR A 38 8.97 -7.04 -5.97
CA TYR A 38 7.83 -7.80 -5.46
C TYR A 38 8.18 -9.29 -5.42
N ILE A 39 7.93 -9.94 -4.29
CA ILE A 39 8.18 -11.37 -4.10
C ILE A 39 6.83 -12.07 -3.92
N LEU A 40 6.52 -13.03 -4.79
CA LEU A 40 5.40 -13.94 -4.60
C LEU A 40 5.85 -15.07 -3.65
N ASP A 41 5.63 -14.84 -2.36
CA ASP A 41 5.85 -15.84 -1.31
C ASP A 41 4.51 -16.50 -0.94
N GLU A 42 4.29 -17.72 -1.38
CA GLU A 42 3.07 -18.48 -1.10
C GLU A 42 3.14 -19.23 0.26
N THR A 43 4.24 -19.10 0.98
CA THR A 43 4.48 -19.78 2.27
C THR A 43 4.29 -18.88 3.49
N ALA A 44 4.42 -17.57 3.31
CA ALA A 44 4.55 -16.61 4.41
C ALA A 44 3.28 -16.42 5.27
N ASP A 45 2.09 -16.55 4.69
CA ASP A 45 0.84 -16.16 5.38
C ASP A 45 0.01 -17.37 5.86
N GLY A 46 0.53 -18.60 5.78
CA GLY A 46 -0.12 -19.84 6.22
C GLY A 46 -1.43 -20.21 5.47
N ARG A 47 -2.02 -19.26 4.72
CA ARG A 47 -3.17 -19.48 3.86
C ARG A 47 -2.88 -18.95 2.46
N PRO A 48 -2.99 -19.82 1.43
CA PRO A 48 -2.76 -19.40 0.05
C PRO A 48 -3.80 -18.37 -0.41
N LEU A 49 -3.40 -17.47 -1.31
CA LEU A 49 -4.29 -16.49 -1.91
C LEU A 49 -5.44 -17.20 -2.65
N GLY A 50 -6.66 -16.74 -2.40
CA GLY A 50 -7.84 -17.19 -3.16
C GLY A 50 -7.84 -16.67 -4.60
N GLY A 51 -8.62 -17.29 -5.47
CA GLY A 51 -8.68 -16.96 -6.90
C GLY A 51 -8.93 -15.47 -7.18
N ALA A 52 -9.91 -14.85 -6.51
CA ALA A 52 -10.19 -13.42 -6.67
C ALA A 52 -9.02 -12.53 -6.26
N SER A 53 -8.31 -12.88 -5.19
CA SER A 53 -7.11 -12.17 -4.76
C SER A 53 -5.95 -12.33 -5.74
N LYS A 54 -5.78 -13.53 -6.31
CA LYS A 54 -4.76 -13.79 -7.36
C LYS A 54 -5.06 -13.01 -8.64
N TRP A 55 -6.33 -12.97 -9.06
CA TRP A 55 -6.77 -12.17 -10.21
C TRP A 55 -6.47 -10.69 -10.01
N TRP A 56 -6.83 -10.15 -8.84
CA TRP A 56 -6.58 -8.74 -8.52
C TRP A 56 -5.08 -8.44 -8.47
N LEU A 57 -4.31 -9.28 -7.79
CA LEU A 57 -2.85 -9.14 -7.68
C LEU A 57 -2.17 -9.08 -9.04
N GLU A 58 -2.56 -9.95 -9.99
CA GLU A 58 -2.00 -9.94 -11.35
C GLU A 58 -2.18 -8.59 -12.03
N LYS A 59 -3.40 -8.02 -11.95
CA LYS A 59 -3.70 -6.72 -12.55
C LYS A 59 -2.99 -5.57 -11.83
N SER A 60 -2.95 -5.62 -10.49
CA SER A 60 -2.21 -4.65 -9.67
C SER A 60 -0.72 -4.62 -9.99
N LEU A 61 -0.08 -5.78 -10.09
CA LEU A 61 1.35 -5.87 -10.40
C LEU A 61 1.65 -5.37 -11.82
N LYS A 62 0.75 -5.65 -12.77
CA LYS A 62 0.87 -5.11 -14.12
C LYS A 62 0.82 -3.58 -14.11
N ALA A 63 -0.19 -2.99 -13.45
CA ALA A 63 -0.34 -1.54 -13.34
C ALA A 63 0.86 -0.90 -12.64
N LEU A 64 1.26 -1.44 -11.48
CA LEU A 64 2.44 -0.96 -10.74
C LEU A 64 3.72 -1.04 -11.57
N GLY A 65 3.93 -2.13 -12.32
CA GLY A 65 5.09 -2.30 -13.18
C GLY A 65 5.16 -1.26 -14.31
N GLU A 66 4.00 -0.91 -14.90
CA GLU A 66 3.90 0.15 -15.90
C GLU A 66 4.20 1.53 -15.30
N ASP A 67 3.62 1.85 -14.14
CA ASP A 67 3.83 3.12 -13.45
C ASP A 67 5.30 3.30 -13.01
N LEU A 68 5.91 2.27 -12.42
CA LEU A 68 7.32 2.28 -12.02
C LEU A 68 8.25 2.41 -13.23
N LYS A 69 7.96 1.71 -14.33
CA LYS A 69 8.73 1.81 -15.56
C LYS A 69 8.67 3.23 -16.15
N GLN A 70 7.50 3.85 -16.14
CA GLN A 70 7.32 5.25 -16.58
C GLN A 70 8.07 6.22 -15.67
N ALA A 71 8.15 5.92 -14.36
CA ALA A 71 8.90 6.70 -13.39
C ALA A 71 10.43 6.46 -13.45
N GLY A 72 10.92 5.51 -14.24
CA GLY A 72 12.34 5.25 -14.47
C GLY A 72 12.95 4.08 -13.70
N ALA A 73 12.14 3.27 -12.97
CA ALA A 73 12.62 2.15 -12.17
C ALA A 73 11.76 0.90 -12.45
N PRO A 74 12.22 -0.08 -13.26
CA PRO A 74 11.43 -1.27 -13.58
C PRO A 74 11.17 -2.12 -12.32
N LEU A 75 9.95 -2.65 -12.20
CA LEU A 75 9.59 -3.58 -11.14
C LEU A 75 10.25 -4.94 -11.37
N ILE A 76 10.96 -5.42 -10.36
CA ILE A 76 11.57 -6.76 -10.34
C ILE A 76 10.57 -7.72 -9.69
N LEU A 77 10.31 -8.84 -10.37
CA LEU A 77 9.40 -9.89 -9.94
C LEU A 77 10.18 -11.16 -9.63
N ARG A 78 9.97 -11.73 -8.46
CA ARG A 78 10.58 -12.99 -8.03
C ARG A 78 9.56 -13.86 -7.29
N ARG A 79 9.75 -15.18 -7.32
CA ARG A 79 8.94 -16.14 -6.57
C ARG A 79 9.81 -16.94 -5.61
N GLY A 80 9.29 -17.22 -4.43
CA GLY A 80 9.94 -18.08 -3.44
C GLY A 80 9.86 -17.52 -2.02
N PRO A 81 10.50 -18.20 -1.05
CA PRO A 81 10.59 -17.73 0.32
C PRO A 81 11.26 -16.35 0.37
N ALA A 82 10.58 -15.39 0.99
CA ALA A 82 10.95 -13.97 0.92
C ALA A 82 12.40 -13.71 1.37
N GLU A 83 12.84 -14.34 2.46
CA GLU A 83 14.20 -14.16 2.98
C GLU A 83 15.27 -14.63 1.98
N ALA A 84 15.07 -15.80 1.40
CA ALA A 84 16.02 -16.36 0.41
C ALA A 84 16.12 -15.47 -0.83
N VAL A 85 14.96 -15.05 -1.36
CA VAL A 85 14.88 -14.17 -2.54
C VAL A 85 15.52 -12.81 -2.25
N LEU A 86 15.26 -12.22 -1.07
CA LEU A 86 15.90 -10.95 -0.68
C LEU A 86 17.42 -11.07 -0.69
N ARG A 87 18.00 -12.15 -0.12
CA ARG A 87 19.44 -12.39 -0.12
C ARG A 87 20.03 -12.53 -1.54
N GLU A 88 19.31 -13.23 -2.42
CA GLU A 88 19.71 -13.37 -3.82
C GLU A 88 19.75 -12.01 -4.52
N VAL A 89 18.69 -11.22 -4.41
CA VAL A 89 18.61 -9.89 -5.05
C VAL A 89 19.60 -8.90 -4.43
N LEU A 90 19.81 -8.93 -3.12
CA LEU A 90 20.84 -8.12 -2.46
C LEU A 90 22.24 -8.44 -3.00
N LYS A 91 22.58 -9.73 -3.15
CA LYS A 91 23.84 -10.17 -3.72
C LYS A 91 23.99 -9.77 -5.19
N GLU A 92 22.94 -9.93 -5.99
CA GLU A 92 22.91 -9.60 -7.42
C GLU A 92 23.12 -8.11 -7.66
N THR A 93 22.45 -7.27 -6.87
CA THR A 93 22.43 -5.81 -7.04
C THR A 93 23.53 -5.08 -6.30
N GLY A 94 24.16 -5.72 -5.32
CA GLY A 94 25.07 -5.07 -4.38
C GLY A 94 24.38 -4.10 -3.42
N ALA A 95 23.06 -4.17 -3.30
CA ALA A 95 22.30 -3.32 -2.40
C ALA A 95 22.63 -3.63 -0.92
N ARG A 96 22.65 -2.59 -0.10
CA ARG A 96 22.89 -2.65 1.34
C ARG A 96 21.73 -2.15 2.18
N ARG A 97 20.60 -1.85 1.54
CA ARG A 97 19.41 -1.31 2.18
C ARG A 97 18.16 -2.01 1.65
N VAL A 98 17.26 -2.37 2.56
CA VAL A 98 15.91 -2.87 2.26
C VAL A 98 14.90 -1.97 2.94
N PHE A 99 14.13 -1.23 2.16
CA PHE A 99 13.05 -0.39 2.65
C PHE A 99 11.72 -1.04 2.32
N MET A 100 10.81 -1.03 3.30
CA MET A 100 9.52 -1.68 3.18
C MET A 100 8.44 -0.93 3.96
N ASN A 101 7.20 -1.01 3.52
CA ASN A 101 6.07 -0.56 4.31
C ASN A 101 5.60 -1.71 5.21
N ARG A 102 5.40 -1.44 6.50
CA ARG A 102 5.06 -2.48 7.49
C ARG A 102 3.70 -3.09 7.22
N ARG A 103 3.62 -4.39 7.35
CA ARG A 103 2.38 -5.14 7.51
C ARG A 103 2.06 -5.21 9.01
N PHE A 104 0.78 -5.15 9.36
CA PHE A 104 0.36 -5.13 10.77
C PHE A 104 -0.46 -6.36 11.16
N GLU A 105 -0.70 -7.27 10.25
CA GLU A 105 -1.22 -8.60 10.54
C GLU A 105 -0.17 -9.38 11.34
N PRO A 106 -0.52 -9.98 12.51
CA PRO A 106 0.47 -10.50 13.45
C PRO A 106 1.51 -11.43 12.82
N ALA A 107 1.09 -12.45 12.06
CA ALA A 107 2.01 -13.40 11.45
C ALA A 107 2.94 -12.72 10.41
N ALA A 108 2.40 -11.81 9.59
CA ALA A 108 3.17 -11.09 8.60
C ALA A 108 4.13 -10.08 9.25
N PHE A 109 3.71 -9.43 10.34
CA PHE A 109 4.56 -8.53 11.11
C PHE A 109 5.74 -9.24 11.75
N ASP A 110 5.49 -10.40 12.37
CA ASP A 110 6.54 -11.21 13.00
C ASP A 110 7.52 -11.74 11.94
N ALA A 111 7.04 -12.27 10.81
CA ALA A 111 7.88 -12.71 9.71
C ALA A 111 8.74 -11.57 9.13
N ASP A 112 8.16 -10.37 8.91
CA ASP A 112 8.92 -9.21 8.44
C ASP A 112 10.01 -8.80 9.43
N LYS A 113 9.75 -8.91 10.74
CA LYS A 113 10.69 -8.59 11.79
C LYS A 113 11.84 -9.60 11.83
N ASP A 114 11.55 -10.89 11.71
CA ASP A 114 12.55 -11.94 11.71
C ASP A 114 13.50 -11.82 10.50
N ILE A 115 12.93 -11.56 9.31
CA ILE A 115 13.71 -11.29 8.10
C ILE A 115 14.59 -10.03 8.28
N ALA A 116 14.04 -8.95 8.83
CA ALA A 116 14.81 -7.73 9.05
C ALA A 116 15.99 -7.97 9.98
N HIS A 117 15.81 -8.67 11.10
CA HIS A 117 16.87 -9.00 12.04
C HIS A 117 17.94 -9.88 11.37
N ALA A 118 17.55 -10.93 10.62
CA ALA A 118 18.48 -11.80 9.93
C ALA A 118 19.33 -11.05 8.89
N LEU A 119 18.77 -10.05 8.21
CA LEU A 119 19.51 -9.21 7.26
C LEU A 119 20.38 -8.17 7.97
N GLU A 120 19.92 -7.61 9.10
CA GLU A 120 20.71 -6.66 9.91
C GLU A 120 21.97 -7.33 10.50
N ASP A 121 21.91 -8.62 10.85
CA ASP A 121 23.08 -9.42 11.28
C ASP A 121 24.14 -9.56 10.17
N GLU A 122 23.78 -9.26 8.91
CA GLU A 122 24.68 -9.26 7.74
C GLU A 122 25.03 -7.84 7.26
N ASP A 123 24.92 -6.85 8.13
CA ASP A 123 25.18 -5.44 7.83
C ASP A 123 24.26 -4.85 6.71
N ILE A 124 23.06 -5.41 6.52
CA ILE A 124 22.04 -4.86 5.63
C ILE A 124 21.09 -3.97 6.44
N GLN A 125 20.98 -2.71 6.09
CA GLN A 125 20.07 -1.78 6.75
C GLN A 125 18.61 -2.06 6.36
N CYS A 126 17.78 -2.47 7.33
CA CYS A 126 16.35 -2.65 7.12
C CYS A 126 15.54 -1.50 7.74
N ARG A 127 14.62 -0.91 6.97
CA ARG A 127 13.73 0.14 7.46
C ARG A 127 12.28 -0.11 7.10
N GLY A 128 11.41 -0.12 8.13
CA GLY A 128 9.98 -0.28 7.98
C GLY A 128 9.20 1.01 8.24
N PHE A 129 8.29 1.38 7.32
CA PHE A 129 7.48 2.60 7.36
C PHE A 129 6.00 2.29 7.60
N ASN A 130 5.22 3.26 8.05
CA ASN A 130 3.76 3.15 8.12
C ASN A 130 3.12 3.74 6.86
N ALA A 131 2.45 2.90 6.09
CA ALA A 131 1.80 3.28 4.83
C ALA A 131 0.34 2.81 4.72
N SER A 132 -0.09 1.88 5.59
CA SER A 132 -1.40 1.23 5.54
C SER A 132 -2.36 1.65 6.64
N LEU A 133 -1.89 2.44 7.61
CA LEU A 133 -2.70 2.92 8.74
C LEU A 133 -2.59 4.44 8.86
N LEU A 134 -3.67 5.09 9.27
CA LEU A 134 -3.70 6.53 9.57
C LEU A 134 -2.75 6.88 10.71
N ALA A 135 -2.72 6.06 11.76
CA ALA A 135 -1.84 6.23 12.91
C ALA A 135 -1.09 4.93 13.20
N ARG A 136 0.09 5.04 13.82
CA ARG A 136 0.86 3.86 14.22
C ARG A 136 0.15 3.13 15.36
N PRO A 137 0.11 1.78 15.37
CA PRO A 137 -0.41 1.03 16.50
C PRO A 137 0.23 1.48 17.81
N GLY A 138 -0.59 1.73 18.84
CA GLY A 138 -0.14 2.19 20.14
C GLY A 138 0.22 3.68 20.25
N SER A 139 0.10 4.46 19.16
CA SER A 139 0.36 5.91 19.22
C SER A 139 -0.84 6.71 19.76
N ILE A 140 -2.05 6.17 19.66
CA ILE A 140 -3.26 6.78 20.19
C ILE A 140 -3.58 6.15 21.55
N THR A 141 -3.31 6.87 22.65
CA THR A 141 -3.50 6.39 24.01
C THR A 141 -4.40 7.31 24.82
N THR A 142 -5.03 6.76 25.85
CA THR A 142 -5.76 7.54 26.84
C THR A 142 -4.78 8.40 27.66
N GLN A 143 -5.28 9.36 28.43
CA GLN A 143 -4.45 10.17 29.33
C GLN A 143 -3.67 9.34 30.36
N SER A 144 -4.17 8.14 30.72
CA SER A 144 -3.47 7.19 31.58
C SER A 144 -2.48 6.27 30.85
N GLY A 145 -2.26 6.46 29.54
CA GLY A 145 -1.33 5.68 28.72
C GLY A 145 -1.87 4.34 28.22
N GLY A 146 -3.14 4.00 28.48
CA GLY A 146 -3.77 2.77 28.03
C GLY A 146 -4.44 2.89 26.65
N ALA A 147 -4.81 1.75 26.06
CA ALA A 147 -5.60 1.73 24.83
C ALA A 147 -7.05 2.18 25.06
N TYR A 148 -7.63 2.86 24.10
CA TYR A 148 -9.06 3.14 24.12
C TYR A 148 -9.88 1.85 23.93
N LYS A 149 -10.93 1.69 24.73
CA LYS A 149 -11.87 0.55 24.65
C LYS A 149 -13.16 0.90 23.91
N VAL A 150 -13.38 2.18 23.59
CA VAL A 150 -14.59 2.70 22.95
C VAL A 150 -14.20 3.56 21.76
N PHE A 151 -14.87 3.35 20.63
CA PHE A 151 -14.53 4.00 19.36
C PHE A 151 -14.60 5.52 19.42
N THR A 152 -15.67 6.11 19.91
CA THR A 152 -15.87 7.57 19.84
C THR A 152 -14.74 8.39 20.48
N PRO A 153 -14.27 8.11 21.70
CA PRO A 153 -13.12 8.84 22.25
C PRO A 153 -11.81 8.50 21.53
N PHE A 154 -11.62 7.26 21.04
CA PHE A 154 -10.51 6.90 20.18
C PHE A 154 -10.48 7.75 18.93
N TYR A 155 -11.59 7.82 18.21
CA TYR A 155 -11.69 8.57 16.95
C TYR A 155 -11.40 10.07 17.13
N ARG A 156 -11.87 10.67 18.24
CA ARG A 156 -11.54 12.07 18.54
C ARG A 156 -10.02 12.28 18.72
N ALA A 157 -9.40 11.41 19.50
CA ALA A 157 -7.96 11.46 19.71
C ALA A 157 -7.16 11.18 18.40
N LEU A 158 -7.68 10.29 17.56
CA LEU A 158 -7.10 10.02 16.23
C LEU A 158 -7.15 11.29 15.36
N VAL A 159 -8.31 11.93 15.23
CA VAL A 159 -8.48 13.15 14.40
C VAL A 159 -7.57 14.27 14.91
N GLU A 160 -7.49 14.47 16.22
CA GLU A 160 -6.62 15.47 16.83
C GLU A 160 -5.13 15.18 16.53
N GLN A 161 -4.71 13.92 16.59
CA GLN A 161 -3.33 13.53 16.31
C GLN A 161 -2.97 13.60 14.81
N LEU A 162 -3.92 13.34 13.91
CA LEU A 162 -3.65 13.40 12.47
C LEU A 162 -3.29 14.82 12.00
N GLY A 163 -3.89 15.84 12.63
CA GLY A 163 -3.70 17.24 12.23
C GLY A 163 -4.16 17.53 10.79
N ASP A 164 -3.53 18.51 10.17
CA ASP A 164 -3.86 18.91 8.80
C ASP A 164 -3.39 17.85 7.79
N PRO A 165 -4.21 17.60 6.75
CA PRO A 165 -3.86 16.67 5.69
C PRO A 165 -2.60 17.09 4.93
N ILE A 166 -1.69 16.15 4.72
CA ILE A 166 -0.44 16.38 3.97
C ILE A 166 -0.47 15.59 2.67
N GLU A 167 -0.33 16.28 1.55
CA GLU A 167 -0.16 15.62 0.26
C GLU A 167 1.25 15.03 0.10
N ARG A 168 1.30 13.79 -0.36
CA ARG A 168 2.55 13.07 -0.64
C ARG A 168 2.51 12.58 -2.09
N PRO A 169 2.96 13.41 -3.05
CA PRO A 169 2.91 13.06 -4.47
C PRO A 169 3.78 11.84 -4.77
N ALA A 170 3.47 11.15 -5.87
CA ALA A 170 4.34 10.12 -6.41
C ALA A 170 5.73 10.70 -6.75
N PRO A 171 6.83 10.00 -6.46
CA PRO A 171 8.14 10.40 -6.95
C PRO A 171 8.18 10.31 -8.49
N ARG A 172 8.95 11.21 -9.09
CA ARG A 172 9.21 11.24 -10.54
C ARG A 172 10.70 11.06 -10.76
N ASP A 173 11.07 10.61 -11.95
CA ASP A 173 12.48 10.46 -12.34
C ASP A 173 13.28 9.59 -11.34
N ILE A 174 12.72 8.42 -11.00
CA ILE A 174 13.37 7.47 -10.11
C ILE A 174 14.60 6.90 -10.82
N ARG A 175 15.75 6.97 -10.16
CA ARG A 175 16.97 6.36 -10.66
C ARG A 175 16.91 4.85 -10.43
N GLY A 176 16.33 4.09 -11.38
CA GLY A 176 16.27 2.64 -11.33
C GLY A 176 17.61 1.97 -11.64
N LEU A 177 17.82 0.77 -11.13
CA LEU A 177 18.93 -0.11 -11.51
C LEU A 177 18.48 -1.01 -12.67
N ASN A 178 19.25 -1.03 -13.77
CA ASN A 178 18.98 -1.88 -14.91
C ASN A 178 19.79 -3.17 -14.85
N GLY A 179 19.35 -4.19 -15.60
CA GLY A 179 20.07 -5.47 -15.73
C GLY A 179 19.89 -6.43 -14.56
N VAL A 180 18.94 -6.16 -13.67
CA VAL A 180 18.53 -7.09 -12.62
C VAL A 180 17.57 -8.11 -13.23
N ASP A 181 17.81 -9.40 -12.97
CA ASP A 181 16.94 -10.45 -13.47
C ASP A 181 15.51 -10.31 -12.91
N THR A 182 14.50 -10.64 -13.72
CA THR A 182 13.09 -10.57 -13.34
C THR A 182 12.30 -11.68 -14.01
N GLU A 183 11.35 -12.26 -13.27
CA GLU A 183 10.42 -13.24 -13.83
C GLU A 183 9.33 -12.54 -14.64
N ALA A 184 8.76 -13.24 -15.63
CA ALA A 184 7.59 -12.75 -16.34
C ALA A 184 6.34 -12.98 -15.49
N LEU A 185 5.53 -11.95 -15.27
CA LEU A 185 4.29 -12.06 -14.48
C LEU A 185 3.34 -13.13 -15.02
N ALA A 186 3.30 -13.33 -16.33
CA ALA A 186 2.47 -14.34 -16.99
C ALA A 186 2.83 -15.78 -16.57
N ASP A 187 4.10 -16.02 -16.25
CA ASP A 187 4.58 -17.36 -15.86
C ASP A 187 4.14 -17.74 -14.43
N TRP A 188 3.60 -16.80 -13.67
CA TRP A 188 3.10 -17.07 -12.33
C TRP A 188 1.76 -17.78 -12.32
N GLY A 189 0.99 -17.72 -13.43
CA GLY A 189 -0.30 -18.40 -13.54
C GLY A 189 -1.27 -18.01 -12.44
N LEU A 190 -1.28 -16.75 -12.02
CA LEU A 190 -2.16 -16.28 -10.94
C LEU A 190 -3.64 -16.41 -11.30
N TYR A 191 -3.96 -16.23 -12.59
CA TYR A 191 -5.30 -16.43 -13.13
C TYR A 191 -5.22 -17.04 -14.53
N ASP A 192 -5.82 -18.20 -14.70
CA ASP A 192 -5.81 -18.95 -15.97
C ASP A 192 -7.08 -18.73 -16.84
N GLY A 193 -8.05 -17.99 -16.32
CA GLY A 193 -9.32 -17.72 -17.00
C GLY A 193 -10.30 -18.92 -17.03
N ARG A 194 -10.03 -20.00 -16.29
CA ARG A 194 -10.84 -21.22 -16.35
C ARG A 194 -11.16 -21.79 -14.97
N PRO A 195 -12.47 -21.96 -14.60
CA PRO A 195 -13.63 -21.40 -15.31
C PRO A 195 -13.63 -19.87 -15.23
N ASP A 196 -14.27 -19.20 -16.20
CA ASP A 196 -14.32 -17.72 -16.23
C ASP A 196 -15.31 -17.16 -15.19
N TRP A 197 -14.96 -17.34 -13.94
CA TRP A 197 -15.71 -16.79 -12.81
C TRP A 197 -15.47 -15.27 -12.64
N ALA A 198 -14.45 -14.74 -13.27
CA ALA A 198 -14.07 -13.33 -13.20
C ALA A 198 -14.65 -12.48 -14.35
N ALA A 199 -15.48 -13.04 -15.23
CA ALA A 199 -16.08 -12.30 -16.36
C ALA A 199 -16.85 -11.04 -15.94
N GLY A 200 -17.34 -10.99 -14.71
CA GLY A 200 -18.00 -9.81 -14.14
C GLY A 200 -17.08 -8.85 -13.40
N PHE A 201 -15.77 -9.11 -13.35
CA PHE A 201 -14.79 -8.24 -12.71
C PHE A 201 -14.27 -7.23 -13.72
N ASP A 202 -14.21 -5.97 -13.30
CA ASP A 202 -13.71 -4.87 -14.11
C ASP A 202 -12.19 -4.75 -13.92
N ALA A 203 -11.43 -5.14 -14.95
CA ALA A 203 -9.98 -5.05 -14.93
C ALA A 203 -9.49 -3.58 -14.92
N ASP A 204 -10.26 -2.65 -15.50
CA ASP A 204 -9.93 -1.23 -15.51
C ASP A 204 -10.16 -0.57 -14.13
N ALA A 205 -10.78 -1.31 -13.19
CA ALA A 205 -10.97 -0.86 -11.81
C ALA A 205 -9.76 -1.13 -10.89
N VAL A 206 -8.67 -1.71 -11.41
CA VAL A 206 -7.50 -2.15 -10.65
C VAL A 206 -6.32 -1.18 -10.88
N GLY A 207 -5.54 -0.95 -9.83
CA GLY A 207 -4.36 -0.09 -9.84
C GLY A 207 -4.57 1.30 -9.24
N GLU A 208 -3.47 2.01 -9.01
CA GLU A 208 -3.48 3.30 -8.30
C GLU A 208 -4.34 4.36 -9.00
N ALA A 209 -4.24 4.46 -10.32
CA ALA A 209 -5.02 5.43 -11.11
C ALA A 209 -6.52 5.15 -11.03
N ALA A 210 -6.93 3.89 -11.15
CA ALA A 210 -8.31 3.47 -11.04
C ALA A 210 -8.89 3.72 -9.64
N ALA A 211 -8.12 3.42 -8.59
CA ALA A 211 -8.49 3.70 -7.20
C ALA A 211 -8.70 5.21 -6.96
N ALA A 212 -7.84 6.05 -7.53
CA ALA A 212 -7.97 7.50 -7.46
C ALA A 212 -9.22 8.02 -8.17
N LEU A 213 -9.52 7.52 -9.37
CA LEU A 213 -10.73 7.87 -10.11
C LEU A 213 -12.00 7.46 -9.34
N ARG A 214 -11.99 6.28 -8.74
CA ARG A 214 -13.09 5.76 -7.91
C ARG A 214 -13.32 6.64 -6.68
N LEU A 215 -12.25 7.02 -5.97
CA LEU A 215 -12.35 7.93 -4.82
C LEU A 215 -12.95 9.28 -5.25
N ARG A 216 -12.47 9.85 -6.34
CA ARG A 216 -13.01 11.12 -6.88
C ARG A 216 -14.49 11.00 -7.22
N HIS A 217 -14.87 9.94 -7.95
CA HIS A 217 -16.28 9.69 -8.27
C HIS A 217 -17.14 9.59 -7.00
N PHE A 218 -16.67 8.85 -5.99
CA PHE A 218 -17.37 8.71 -4.72
C PHE A 218 -17.55 10.07 -4.01
N ILE A 219 -16.51 10.90 -3.95
CA ILE A 219 -16.57 12.24 -3.34
C ILE A 219 -17.59 13.12 -4.08
N ASP A 220 -17.54 13.13 -5.40
CA ASP A 220 -18.36 14.01 -6.23
C ASP A 220 -19.84 13.60 -6.27
N LYS A 221 -20.15 12.31 -6.15
CA LYS A 221 -21.48 11.76 -6.41
C LYS A 221 -22.17 11.17 -5.18
N ASP A 222 -21.47 10.36 -4.40
CA ASP A 222 -22.09 9.46 -3.43
C ASP A 222 -21.84 9.87 -1.96
N LEU A 223 -20.74 10.59 -1.67
CA LEU A 223 -20.34 10.92 -0.31
C LEU A 223 -21.38 11.76 0.44
N LYS A 224 -22.09 12.64 -0.27
CA LYS A 224 -23.16 13.48 0.30
C LYS A 224 -24.30 12.65 0.92
N ASP A 225 -24.60 11.48 0.35
CA ASP A 225 -25.69 10.61 0.76
C ASP A 225 -25.18 9.35 1.49
N TYR A 226 -23.86 9.23 1.70
CA TYR A 226 -23.22 8.05 2.26
C TYR A 226 -23.83 7.62 3.58
N GLY A 227 -24.06 8.55 4.52
CA GLY A 227 -24.59 8.25 5.85
C GLY A 227 -25.98 7.58 5.83
N THR A 228 -26.76 7.73 4.75
CA THR A 228 -28.09 7.10 4.59
C THR A 228 -28.09 5.93 3.62
N CYS A 229 -27.10 5.88 2.71
CA CYS A 229 -27.05 4.90 1.64
C CYS A 229 -26.17 3.69 1.99
N ARG A 230 -25.17 3.85 2.87
CA ARG A 230 -24.20 2.80 3.24
C ARG A 230 -24.84 1.50 3.74
N ASP A 231 -25.95 1.60 4.45
CA ASP A 231 -26.64 0.44 5.04
C ASP A 231 -27.69 -0.18 4.10
N ARG A 232 -27.73 0.27 2.83
CA ARG A 232 -28.69 -0.20 1.83
C ARG A 232 -27.98 -0.98 0.72
N PRO A 233 -27.79 -2.31 0.86
CA PRO A 233 -26.97 -3.11 -0.07
C PRO A 233 -27.53 -3.17 -1.51
N GLY A 234 -28.81 -2.84 -1.71
CA GLY A 234 -29.44 -2.81 -3.02
C GLY A 234 -29.11 -1.58 -3.88
N ILE A 235 -28.34 -0.61 -3.36
CA ILE A 235 -27.96 0.59 -4.09
C ILE A 235 -26.44 0.80 -4.05
N ALA A 236 -25.91 1.51 -5.05
CA ALA A 236 -24.49 1.85 -5.10
C ALA A 236 -24.23 3.10 -4.23
N GLY A 237 -24.13 2.93 -2.89
CA GLY A 237 -23.98 4.03 -1.94
C GLY A 237 -22.65 3.99 -1.14
N THR A 238 -21.65 3.24 -1.63
CA THR A 238 -20.35 3.09 -0.94
C THR A 238 -19.18 3.38 -1.88
N SER A 239 -18.03 3.67 -1.32
CA SER A 239 -16.81 4.01 -2.08
C SER A 239 -16.27 2.85 -2.93
N ARG A 240 -16.58 1.59 -2.56
CA ARG A 240 -16.00 0.37 -3.16
C ARG A 240 -14.47 0.36 -3.22
N LEU A 241 -13.81 1.03 -2.28
CA LEU A 241 -12.35 1.11 -2.19
C LEU A 241 -11.70 -0.07 -1.46
N SER A 242 -12.49 -0.98 -0.87
CA SER A 242 -11.94 -2.07 -0.06
C SER A 242 -10.87 -2.92 -0.77
N PRO A 243 -11.02 -3.33 -2.05
CA PRO A 243 -9.96 -4.06 -2.73
C PRO A 243 -8.70 -3.22 -2.93
N ALA A 244 -8.85 -1.95 -3.32
CA ALA A 244 -7.73 -1.04 -3.54
C ALA A 244 -6.98 -0.72 -2.23
N LEU A 245 -7.69 -0.56 -1.11
CA LEU A 245 -7.08 -0.42 0.22
C LEU A 245 -6.39 -1.71 0.68
N HIS A 246 -6.97 -2.89 0.37
CA HIS A 246 -6.37 -4.18 0.71
C HIS A 246 -5.03 -4.42 0.00
N TRP A 247 -4.95 -4.09 -1.29
CA TRP A 247 -3.72 -4.23 -2.08
C TRP A 247 -2.82 -2.99 -1.98
N GLY A 248 -3.28 -1.96 -1.27
CA GLY A 248 -2.52 -0.74 -1.07
C GLY A 248 -2.33 0.10 -2.34
N GLU A 249 -3.23 -0.03 -3.31
CA GLU A 249 -3.29 0.81 -4.51
C GLU A 249 -3.68 2.25 -4.18
N ILE A 250 -4.30 2.45 -3.02
CA ILE A 250 -4.55 3.75 -2.41
C ILE A 250 -4.30 3.65 -0.91
N SER A 251 -3.73 4.70 -0.32
CA SER A 251 -3.51 4.74 1.13
C SER A 251 -4.74 5.26 1.88
N PRO A 252 -4.99 4.82 3.13
CA PRO A 252 -6.00 5.43 3.98
C PRO A 252 -5.74 6.92 4.19
N TRP A 253 -4.48 7.33 4.24
CA TRP A 253 -4.08 8.73 4.38
C TRP A 253 -4.50 9.58 3.18
N ARG A 254 -4.32 9.08 1.95
CA ARG A 254 -4.80 9.75 0.75
C ARG A 254 -6.32 9.88 0.73
N VAL A 255 -7.03 8.81 1.08
CA VAL A 255 -8.50 8.84 1.18
C VAL A 255 -8.95 9.90 2.19
N TRP A 256 -8.30 9.93 3.35
CA TRP A 256 -8.56 10.93 4.40
C TRP A 256 -8.34 12.36 3.89
N THR A 257 -7.20 12.59 3.26
CA THR A 257 -6.78 13.90 2.75
C THR A 257 -7.76 14.42 1.66
N GLU A 258 -8.08 13.59 0.67
CA GLU A 258 -8.98 14.00 -0.43
C GLU A 258 -10.41 14.29 0.07
N VAL A 259 -10.89 13.54 1.07
CA VAL A 259 -12.19 13.84 1.70
C VAL A 259 -12.13 15.14 2.52
N ALA A 260 -11.05 15.40 3.25
CA ALA A 260 -10.87 16.65 3.99
C ALA A 260 -10.78 17.87 3.05
N ASN A 261 -10.08 17.73 1.92
CA ASN A 261 -10.01 18.76 0.89
C ASN A 261 -11.41 19.07 0.31
N ALA A 262 -12.22 18.04 0.07
CA ALA A 262 -13.60 18.22 -0.41
C ALA A 262 -14.51 19.01 0.56
N VAL A 263 -14.23 18.96 1.87
CA VAL A 263 -14.87 19.83 2.86
C VAL A 263 -14.40 21.26 2.72
N THR A 264 -13.10 21.47 2.57
CA THR A 264 -12.48 22.80 2.41
C THR A 264 -12.98 23.49 1.15
N ASP A 265 -13.12 22.74 0.06
CA ASP A 265 -13.60 23.23 -1.24
C ASP A 265 -15.13 23.40 -1.29
N GLY A 266 -15.86 23.00 -0.23
CA GLY A 266 -17.30 23.09 -0.16
C GLY A 266 -18.06 22.05 -1.00
N THR A 267 -17.40 21.02 -1.52
CA THR A 267 -18.03 19.93 -2.29
C THR A 267 -18.95 19.11 -1.39
N VAL A 268 -18.55 18.87 -0.14
CA VAL A 268 -19.33 18.18 0.89
C VAL A 268 -19.24 18.92 2.22
N THR A 269 -20.21 18.69 3.10
CA THR A 269 -20.17 19.23 4.47
C THR A 269 -19.29 18.39 5.38
N ALA A 270 -18.75 18.98 6.44
CA ALA A 270 -17.98 18.25 7.46
C ALA A 270 -18.77 17.06 8.04
N LYS A 271 -20.10 17.18 8.21
CA LYS A 271 -20.95 16.08 8.71
C LYS A 271 -21.01 14.90 7.72
N GLN A 272 -21.05 15.18 6.42
CA GLN A 272 -21.08 14.14 5.38
C GLN A 272 -19.70 13.43 5.30
N ALA A 273 -18.62 14.19 5.35
CA ALA A 273 -17.26 13.66 5.40
C ALA A 273 -17.03 12.80 6.65
N ASP A 274 -17.41 13.27 7.85
CA ASP A 274 -17.24 12.55 9.12
C ASP A 274 -17.89 11.16 9.08
N ALA A 275 -19.07 11.03 8.46
CA ALA A 275 -19.75 9.73 8.33
C ALA A 275 -18.90 8.68 7.61
N PHE A 276 -18.11 9.07 6.63
CA PHE A 276 -17.21 8.17 5.89
C PHE A 276 -15.84 8.06 6.55
N GLN A 277 -15.27 9.16 7.03
CA GLN A 277 -13.96 9.15 7.69
C GLN A 277 -13.93 8.29 8.95
N ARG A 278 -15.06 8.16 9.65
CA ARG A 278 -15.19 7.23 10.79
C ARG A 278 -14.96 5.79 10.41
N GLU A 279 -15.34 5.36 9.21
CA GLU A 279 -15.09 4.00 8.72
C GLU A 279 -13.62 3.76 8.38
N ILE A 280 -12.93 4.79 7.89
CA ILE A 280 -11.50 4.72 7.61
C ILE A 280 -10.68 4.78 8.92
N GLY A 281 -11.21 5.42 9.96
CA GLY A 281 -10.57 5.57 11.26
C GLY A 281 -10.68 4.33 12.18
N TRP A 282 -11.43 3.32 11.80
CA TRP A 282 -11.63 2.07 12.57
C TRP A 282 -10.37 1.20 12.63
#